data_46c1f75314f58dd9f74a20060d64273d
#
_entry.id   46c1f75314f58dd9f74a20060d64273d
#
_cell.length_a   1.000
_cell.length_b   1.000
_cell.length_c   1.000
_cell.angle_alpha   90.00
_cell.angle_beta   90.00
_cell.angle_gamma   90.00
#
_symmetry.space_group_name_H-M   'P 1'
#
loop_
_entity.id
_entity.type
_entity.pdbx_description
1 polymer ?
#
loop_
_entity_poly.entity_id
_entity_poly.type
_entity_poly.pdbx_seq_one_letter_code
_entity_poly.pdbx_strand_id
1 'polypeptide(L)'
;MAEIKVYGAPWCPDCRRVKKFLTEHRARYDWVDIDRDEQARVDVQQLQNGGQTIPTVVFGDGAMMVNPSNHTIAAKLGLNLRAEREVYDLAIIGGGPAGLSAAIYAAREGIDAVVVDKSALGGQAGATQLIDNYPGFPEGIGGADLAARFIAQSRRYGVELLSAVEVRQLAIDEEDVTLSLSSGQQLCAAAVIVATGSSYRRLGLPGEEELTGAGVHYCATCDGPFYHGAEELLVVGGGNSGLEEALFLSQFADRVRIVEHSSALKASPLIQHKIAEHPEFTVHTNTEITALTAKAGRLHEVTARDAVTGELLTWRPSAAFVYIGMDPNTGFLQQSLRLDQWGFVVTDDMLATSIPGVYAAGDVRAGSTKQLGSAVGEGITALIHARQRLQRSGVTRTLGINA
;
A
#
# COMPACT_ATOMS: atom_id res chain seq x y z
N MET A 1 -21.98 0.26 14.49
CA MET A 1 -21.69 0.77 13.13
C MET A 1 -22.77 0.20 12.21
N ALA A 2 -23.33 1.02 11.33
CA ALA A 2 -24.37 0.59 10.42
C ALA A 2 -23.83 -0.51 9.47
N GLU A 3 -24.62 -1.53 9.27
CA GLU A 3 -24.33 -2.64 8.38
C GLU A 3 -24.36 -2.13 6.93
N ILE A 4 -23.27 -2.33 6.18
CA ILE A 4 -23.19 -1.94 4.78
C ILE A 4 -23.37 -3.21 3.96
N LYS A 5 -24.28 -3.20 2.98
CA LYS A 5 -24.45 -4.29 2.05
C LYS A 5 -24.07 -3.84 0.65
N VAL A 6 -23.24 -4.61 -0.03
CA VAL A 6 -22.75 -4.32 -1.38
C VAL A 6 -23.21 -5.40 -2.33
N TYR A 7 -24.12 -5.07 -3.21
CA TYR A 7 -24.56 -5.94 -4.30
C TYR A 7 -23.66 -5.71 -5.52
N GLY A 8 -23.10 -6.77 -6.08
CA GLY A 8 -22.19 -6.67 -7.20
C GLY A 8 -21.83 -8.02 -7.80
N ALA A 9 -20.87 -8.02 -8.73
CA ALA A 9 -20.32 -9.21 -9.35
C ALA A 9 -18.78 -9.18 -9.35
N PRO A 10 -18.10 -10.33 -9.25
CA PRO A 10 -16.62 -10.40 -9.17
C PRO A 10 -15.91 -9.83 -10.41
N TRP A 11 -16.53 -9.94 -11.59
CA TRP A 11 -15.99 -9.44 -12.85
C TRP A 11 -16.12 -7.92 -13.03
N CYS A 12 -16.97 -7.25 -12.25
CA CYS A 12 -17.27 -5.82 -12.37
C CYS A 12 -16.14 -4.96 -11.80
N PRO A 13 -15.45 -4.11 -12.60
CA PRO A 13 -14.35 -3.27 -12.13
C PRO A 13 -14.76 -2.29 -11.03
N ASP A 14 -15.94 -1.66 -11.15
CA ASP A 14 -16.46 -0.72 -10.15
C ASP A 14 -16.80 -1.41 -8.83
N CYS A 15 -17.28 -2.65 -8.90
CA CYS A 15 -17.52 -3.46 -7.71
C CYS A 15 -16.23 -3.76 -6.95
N ARG A 16 -15.17 -4.12 -7.67
CA ARG A 16 -13.83 -4.33 -7.08
C ARG A 16 -13.30 -3.05 -6.46
N ARG A 17 -13.47 -1.90 -7.12
CA ARG A 17 -13.10 -0.59 -6.59
C ARG A 17 -13.80 -0.28 -5.26
N VAL A 18 -15.12 -0.51 -5.18
CA VAL A 18 -15.91 -0.27 -3.96
C VAL A 18 -15.50 -1.24 -2.84
N LYS A 19 -15.37 -2.54 -3.13
CA LYS A 19 -14.87 -3.54 -2.17
C LYS A 19 -13.52 -3.14 -1.59
N LYS A 20 -12.57 -2.82 -2.46
CA LYS A 20 -11.23 -2.38 -2.07
C LYS A 20 -11.30 -1.16 -1.16
N PHE A 21 -12.06 -0.13 -1.55
CA PHE A 21 -12.23 1.09 -0.77
C PHE A 21 -12.78 0.81 0.64
N LEU A 22 -13.86 0.03 0.74
CA LEU A 22 -14.48 -0.32 2.03
C LEU A 22 -13.53 -1.14 2.91
N THR A 23 -12.83 -2.11 2.32
CA THR A 23 -11.84 -2.94 3.01
C THR A 23 -10.68 -2.10 3.54
N GLU A 24 -10.08 -1.23 2.71
CA GLU A 24 -8.99 -0.33 3.10
C GLU A 24 -9.40 0.59 4.26
N HIS A 25 -10.64 1.12 4.23
CA HIS A 25 -11.18 1.98 5.29
C HIS A 25 -11.77 1.20 6.47
N ARG A 26 -11.59 -0.13 6.50
CA ARG A 26 -12.07 -1.02 7.59
C ARG A 26 -13.57 -0.87 7.88
N ALA A 27 -14.34 -0.47 6.87
CA ALA A 27 -15.77 -0.48 6.93
C ALA A 27 -16.26 -1.93 6.80
N ARG A 28 -17.00 -2.42 7.80
CA ARG A 28 -17.61 -3.76 7.72
C ARG A 28 -18.73 -3.73 6.71
N TYR A 29 -18.74 -4.69 5.79
CA TYR A 29 -19.78 -4.84 4.78
C TYR A 29 -20.03 -6.29 4.45
N ASP A 30 -21.27 -6.59 4.05
CA ASP A 30 -21.68 -7.87 3.49
C ASP A 30 -21.64 -7.78 1.96
N TRP A 31 -20.90 -8.70 1.35
CA TRP A 31 -20.86 -8.84 -0.09
C TRP A 31 -21.94 -9.79 -0.57
N VAL A 32 -22.77 -9.35 -1.50
CA VAL A 32 -23.82 -10.15 -2.14
C VAL A 32 -23.56 -10.25 -3.64
N ASP A 33 -23.23 -11.46 -4.08
CA ASP A 33 -22.95 -11.76 -5.50
C ASP A 33 -24.26 -11.98 -6.26
N ILE A 34 -24.63 -11.02 -7.11
CA ILE A 34 -25.89 -11.07 -7.88
C ILE A 34 -25.90 -12.15 -8.97
N ASP A 35 -24.76 -12.73 -9.34
CA ASP A 35 -24.69 -13.83 -10.29
C ASP A 35 -24.96 -15.20 -9.63
N ARG A 36 -24.74 -15.28 -8.31
CA ARG A 36 -24.94 -16.50 -7.52
C ARG A 36 -26.22 -16.50 -6.70
N ASP A 37 -26.81 -15.34 -6.47
CA ASP A 37 -28.02 -15.16 -5.68
C ASP A 37 -29.09 -14.46 -6.51
N GLU A 38 -30.10 -15.22 -6.96
CA GLU A 38 -31.19 -14.72 -7.78
C GLU A 38 -32.09 -13.74 -7.00
N GLN A 39 -32.24 -13.95 -5.67
CA GLN A 39 -32.98 -13.01 -4.84
C GLN A 39 -32.26 -11.67 -4.75
N ALA A 40 -30.92 -11.65 -4.65
CA ALA A 40 -30.13 -10.43 -4.68
C ALA A 40 -30.32 -9.61 -5.97
N ARG A 41 -30.49 -10.28 -7.10
CA ARG A 41 -30.81 -9.61 -8.38
C ARG A 41 -32.18 -8.93 -8.35
N VAL A 42 -33.17 -9.62 -7.79
CA VAL A 42 -34.52 -9.06 -7.57
C VAL A 42 -34.49 -7.88 -6.60
N ASP A 43 -33.71 -8.00 -5.51
CA ASP A 43 -33.54 -6.93 -4.53
C ASP A 43 -32.97 -5.68 -5.18
N VAL A 44 -31.91 -5.81 -6.02
CA VAL A 44 -31.30 -4.69 -6.76
C VAL A 44 -32.32 -4.03 -7.69
N GLN A 45 -33.13 -4.82 -8.41
CA GLN A 45 -34.19 -4.28 -9.28
C GLN A 45 -35.24 -3.51 -8.50
N GLN A 46 -35.67 -4.02 -7.36
CA GLN A 46 -36.64 -3.34 -6.49
C GLN A 46 -36.07 -2.04 -5.94
N LEU A 47 -34.83 -2.08 -5.44
CA LEU A 47 -34.13 -0.91 -4.89
C LEU A 47 -33.96 0.20 -5.95
N GLN A 48 -33.74 -0.17 -7.22
CA GLN A 48 -33.50 0.78 -8.30
C GLN A 48 -34.74 1.05 -9.18
N ASN A 49 -35.96 0.67 -8.74
CA ASN A 49 -37.18 0.80 -9.56
C ASN A 49 -37.04 0.19 -10.94
N GLY A 50 -36.49 -1.01 -11.02
CA GLY A 50 -36.29 -1.77 -12.28
C GLY A 50 -34.86 -1.70 -12.84
N GLY A 51 -33.98 -0.85 -12.31
CA GLY A 51 -32.56 -0.80 -12.70
C GLY A 51 -31.77 -2.01 -12.17
N GLN A 52 -30.61 -2.28 -12.81
CA GLN A 52 -29.71 -3.39 -12.43
C GLN A 52 -28.25 -2.96 -12.38
N THR A 53 -28.00 -1.69 -12.13
CA THR A 53 -26.64 -1.15 -12.09
C THR A 53 -25.89 -1.62 -10.84
N ILE A 54 -24.68 -2.12 -11.02
CA ILE A 54 -23.79 -2.54 -9.92
C ILE A 54 -22.47 -1.75 -9.96
N PRO A 55 -21.81 -1.55 -8.82
CA PRO A 55 -22.25 -1.91 -7.46
C PRO A 55 -23.43 -1.08 -6.95
N THR A 56 -24.34 -1.73 -6.23
CA THR A 56 -25.35 -1.05 -5.43
C THR A 56 -24.98 -1.19 -3.95
N VAL A 57 -24.79 -0.07 -3.28
CA VAL A 57 -24.38 -0.02 -1.88
C VAL A 57 -25.54 0.46 -1.04
N VAL A 58 -25.95 -0.33 -0.05
CA VAL A 58 -27.00 -0.02 0.90
C VAL A 58 -26.39 0.13 2.29
N PHE A 59 -26.66 1.25 2.95
CA PHE A 59 -26.17 1.53 4.30
C PHE A 59 -27.24 1.21 5.34
N GLY A 60 -26.83 0.91 6.56
CA GLY A 60 -27.74 0.51 7.63
C GLY A 60 -28.77 1.57 8.06
N ASP A 61 -28.63 2.80 7.64
CA ASP A 61 -29.63 3.87 7.78
C ASP A 61 -30.66 3.90 6.63
N GLY A 62 -30.60 2.92 5.71
CA GLY A 62 -31.47 2.82 4.56
C GLY A 62 -31.04 3.63 3.33
N ALA A 63 -29.97 4.41 3.41
CA ALA A 63 -29.46 5.12 2.26
C ALA A 63 -28.91 4.14 1.22
N MET A 64 -29.25 4.36 -0.05
CA MET A 64 -28.78 3.57 -1.18
C MET A 64 -27.99 4.43 -2.14
N MET A 65 -26.93 3.86 -2.71
CA MET A 65 -26.10 4.49 -3.72
C MET A 65 -25.83 3.52 -4.87
N VAL A 66 -26.05 3.99 -6.09
CA VAL A 66 -25.81 3.21 -7.33
C VAL A 66 -24.49 3.66 -7.94
N ASN A 67 -23.57 2.72 -8.11
CA ASN A 67 -22.21 2.95 -8.59
C ASN A 67 -21.54 4.20 -7.97
N PRO A 68 -21.47 4.29 -6.62
CA PRO A 68 -20.93 5.47 -5.96
C PRO A 68 -19.45 5.64 -6.23
N SER A 69 -18.97 6.88 -6.33
CA SER A 69 -17.54 7.18 -6.30
C SER A 69 -16.96 6.91 -4.90
N ASN A 70 -15.63 6.70 -4.81
CA ASN A 70 -14.96 6.59 -3.51
C ASN A 70 -15.18 7.83 -2.64
N HIS A 71 -15.20 9.03 -3.25
CA HIS A 71 -15.50 10.27 -2.54
C HIS A 71 -16.90 10.27 -1.92
N THR A 72 -17.91 9.80 -2.65
CA THR A 72 -19.30 9.73 -2.16
C THR A 72 -19.42 8.75 -0.99
N ILE A 73 -18.75 7.58 -1.07
CA ILE A 73 -18.69 6.61 0.02
C ILE A 73 -17.96 7.21 1.22
N ALA A 74 -16.81 7.86 0.99
CA ALA A 74 -16.01 8.49 2.04
C ALA A 74 -16.83 9.54 2.83
N ALA A 75 -17.56 10.39 2.12
CA ALA A 75 -18.45 11.37 2.74
C ALA A 75 -19.53 10.70 3.61
N LYS A 76 -20.13 9.60 3.12
CA LYS A 76 -21.14 8.82 3.85
C LYS A 76 -20.56 8.13 5.10
N LEU A 77 -19.29 7.72 5.03
CA LEU A 77 -18.57 7.15 6.18
C LEU A 77 -18.09 8.21 7.17
N GLY A 78 -18.30 9.50 6.91
CA GLY A 78 -17.87 10.59 7.77
C GLY A 78 -16.36 10.80 7.77
N LEU A 79 -15.68 10.46 6.66
CA LEU A 79 -14.26 10.70 6.52
C LEU A 79 -14.00 12.19 6.27
N ASN A 80 -12.91 12.73 6.83
CA ASN A 80 -12.50 14.10 6.58
C ASN A 80 -11.89 14.22 5.17
N LEU A 81 -12.58 14.93 4.27
CA LEU A 81 -12.24 15.08 2.85
C LEU A 81 -11.74 16.48 2.51
N ARG A 82 -11.79 17.42 3.46
CA ARG A 82 -11.35 18.79 3.26
C ARG A 82 -10.51 19.23 4.44
N ALA A 83 -9.39 19.88 4.14
CA ALA A 83 -8.56 20.51 5.14
C ALA A 83 -9.30 21.69 5.80
N GLU A 84 -9.14 21.79 7.11
CA GLU A 84 -9.72 22.89 7.91
C GLU A 84 -9.07 24.23 7.57
N ARG A 85 -7.83 24.22 7.09
CA ARG A 85 -7.05 25.40 6.74
C ARG A 85 -6.45 25.25 5.33
N GLU A 86 -6.00 26.37 4.78
CA GLU A 86 -5.34 26.42 3.47
C GLU A 86 -3.81 26.51 3.61
N VAL A 87 -3.32 26.89 4.80
CA VAL A 87 -1.88 27.10 5.07
C VAL A 87 -1.47 26.33 6.32
N TYR A 88 -0.38 25.58 6.20
CA TYR A 88 0.24 24.77 7.25
C TYR A 88 1.75 25.03 7.34
N ASP A 89 2.35 24.74 8.47
CA ASP A 89 3.81 24.71 8.57
C ASP A 89 4.36 23.50 7.80
N LEU A 90 3.65 22.36 7.86
CA LEU A 90 4.06 21.09 7.27
C LEU A 90 2.89 20.36 6.61
N ALA A 91 3.05 19.95 5.37
CA ALA A 91 2.16 19.00 4.73
C ALA A 91 2.88 17.64 4.56
N ILE A 92 2.20 16.55 4.90
CA ILE A 92 2.71 15.18 4.78
C ILE A 92 1.84 14.44 3.77
N ILE A 93 2.45 13.98 2.68
CA ILE A 93 1.76 13.27 1.60
C ILE A 93 1.98 11.78 1.79
N GLY A 94 0.93 11.07 2.23
CA GLY A 94 0.95 9.66 2.56
C GLY A 94 0.82 9.41 4.07
N GLY A 95 -0.26 8.70 4.44
CA GLY A 95 -0.61 8.33 5.82
C GLY A 95 -0.16 6.91 6.19
N GLY A 96 0.93 6.42 5.60
CA GLY A 96 1.60 5.19 6.00
C GLY A 96 2.47 5.37 7.25
N PRO A 97 3.23 4.34 7.67
CA PRO A 97 4.07 4.40 8.86
C PRO A 97 5.06 5.56 8.88
N ALA A 98 5.70 5.88 7.76
CA ALA A 98 6.61 7.02 7.65
C ALA A 98 5.89 8.36 7.89
N GLY A 99 4.76 8.59 7.18
CA GLY A 99 4.02 9.84 7.30
C GLY A 99 3.37 10.03 8.66
N LEU A 100 2.75 8.99 9.22
CA LEU A 100 2.15 9.06 10.57
C LEU A 100 3.19 9.28 11.66
N SER A 101 4.40 8.69 11.52
CA SER A 101 5.49 8.92 12.46
C SER A 101 6.01 10.36 12.39
N ALA A 102 6.19 10.88 11.18
CA ALA A 102 6.51 12.30 10.98
C ALA A 102 5.46 13.22 11.60
N ALA A 103 4.18 12.93 11.39
CA ALA A 103 3.05 13.71 11.90
C ALA A 103 3.00 13.73 13.44
N ILE A 104 3.20 12.58 14.09
CA ILE A 104 3.26 12.48 15.56
C ILE A 104 4.37 13.37 16.11
N TYR A 105 5.54 13.31 15.50
CA TYR A 105 6.68 14.13 15.95
C TYR A 105 6.46 15.62 15.66
N ALA A 106 5.88 15.98 14.50
CA ALA A 106 5.53 17.35 14.16
C ALA A 106 4.62 17.98 15.22
N ALA A 107 3.53 17.31 15.54
CA ALA A 107 2.57 17.81 16.53
C ALA A 107 3.18 17.94 17.94
N ARG A 108 4.06 17.01 18.33
CA ARG A 108 4.80 17.10 19.62
C ARG A 108 5.75 18.28 19.69
N GLU A 109 6.24 18.74 18.56
CA GLU A 109 7.13 19.91 18.44
C GLU A 109 6.36 21.22 18.21
N GLY A 110 5.02 21.18 18.26
CA GLY A 110 4.17 22.34 18.03
C GLY A 110 4.10 22.81 16.58
N ILE A 111 4.50 21.96 15.61
CA ILE A 111 4.42 22.22 14.19
C ILE A 111 3.00 21.91 13.72
N ASP A 112 2.36 22.88 13.07
CA ASP A 112 1.04 22.73 12.48
C ASP A 112 1.11 21.87 11.23
N ALA A 113 0.59 20.63 11.32
CA ALA A 113 0.77 19.63 10.28
C ALA A 113 -0.55 19.01 9.80
N VAL A 114 -0.64 18.79 8.49
CA VAL A 114 -1.71 18.02 7.85
C VAL A 114 -1.14 16.78 7.16
N VAL A 115 -1.81 15.64 7.32
CA VAL A 115 -1.54 14.41 6.55
C VAL A 115 -2.59 14.23 5.48
N VAL A 116 -2.19 14.01 4.23
CA VAL A 116 -3.09 13.76 3.10
C VAL A 116 -2.79 12.39 2.53
N ASP A 117 -3.80 11.49 2.49
CA ASP A 117 -3.67 10.17 1.89
C ASP A 117 -4.81 9.89 0.89
N LYS A 118 -4.46 9.35 -0.27
CA LYS A 118 -5.43 8.97 -1.32
C LYS A 118 -6.29 7.77 -0.95
N SER A 119 -5.82 6.97 -0.01
CA SER A 119 -6.44 5.73 0.46
C SER A 119 -6.78 5.82 1.95
N ALA A 120 -6.91 4.69 2.60
CA ALA A 120 -7.01 4.62 4.05
C ALA A 120 -5.65 4.84 4.72
N LEU A 121 -5.68 5.49 5.87
CA LEU A 121 -4.50 5.68 6.70
C LEU A 121 -3.94 4.34 7.22
N GLY A 122 -2.63 4.25 7.34
CA GLY A 122 -1.89 3.06 7.77
C GLY A 122 -1.08 2.43 6.65
N GLY A 123 -1.34 2.80 5.39
CA GLY A 123 -0.59 2.34 4.22
C GLY A 123 -0.59 0.81 4.07
N GLN A 124 0.43 0.25 3.42
CA GLN A 124 0.56 -1.20 3.22
C GLN A 124 0.69 -2.00 4.53
N ALA A 125 1.31 -1.42 5.56
CA ALA A 125 1.39 -2.05 6.88
C ALA A 125 -0.01 -2.35 7.43
N GLY A 126 -0.98 -1.46 7.21
CA GLY A 126 -2.37 -1.66 7.64
C GLY A 126 -3.12 -2.80 6.94
N ALA A 127 -2.64 -3.25 5.78
CA ALA A 127 -3.22 -4.37 5.02
C ALA A 127 -2.54 -5.72 5.32
N THR A 128 -1.41 -5.73 6.04
CA THR A 128 -0.67 -6.93 6.43
C THR A 128 -1.40 -7.68 7.55
N GLN A 129 -1.53 -8.99 7.46
CA GLN A 129 -2.25 -9.78 8.48
C GLN A 129 -1.51 -9.78 9.82
N LEU A 130 -0.23 -10.09 9.81
CA LEU A 130 0.63 -10.09 10.99
C LEU A 130 1.97 -9.44 10.65
N ILE A 131 2.44 -8.58 11.52
CA ILE A 131 3.75 -7.94 11.49
C ILE A 131 4.55 -8.50 12.66
N ASP A 132 5.54 -9.32 12.37
CA ASP A 132 6.32 -10.04 13.38
C ASP A 132 7.73 -9.46 13.57
N ASN A 133 8.15 -8.61 12.64
CA ASN A 133 9.49 -8.02 12.63
C ASN A 133 9.54 -6.55 13.07
N TYR A 134 8.47 -6.04 13.70
CA TYR A 134 8.47 -4.68 14.25
C TYR A 134 8.78 -4.71 15.76
N PRO A 135 9.87 -4.07 16.21
CA PRO A 135 10.28 -4.12 17.61
C PRO A 135 9.22 -3.61 18.58
N GLY A 136 9.09 -4.26 19.73
CA GLY A 136 8.14 -3.90 20.78
C GLY A 136 6.89 -4.81 20.84
N PHE A 137 6.77 -5.76 19.90
CA PHE A 137 5.69 -6.74 19.84
C PHE A 137 6.26 -8.15 19.75
N PRO A 138 6.63 -8.77 20.87
CA PRO A 138 7.31 -10.07 20.88
C PRO A 138 6.46 -11.21 20.30
N GLU A 139 5.15 -11.05 20.24
CA GLU A 139 4.20 -12.01 19.66
C GLU A 139 3.65 -11.52 18.30
N GLY A 140 4.31 -10.52 17.70
CA GLY A 140 3.79 -9.85 16.53
C GLY A 140 2.58 -8.96 16.81
N ILE A 141 2.11 -8.25 15.81
CA ILE A 141 0.90 -7.42 15.86
C ILE A 141 0.19 -7.44 14.51
N GLY A 142 -1.14 -7.51 14.51
CA GLY A 142 -1.93 -7.29 13.30
C GLY A 142 -1.63 -5.93 12.66
N GLY A 143 -1.39 -5.89 11.35
CA GLY A 143 -1.07 -4.63 10.68
C GLY A 143 -2.17 -3.58 10.82
N ALA A 144 -3.43 -4.03 10.81
CA ALA A 144 -4.58 -3.17 11.08
C ALA A 144 -4.55 -2.55 12.48
N ASP A 145 -4.14 -3.32 13.49
CA ASP A 145 -4.06 -2.86 14.88
C ASP A 145 -2.89 -1.88 15.06
N LEU A 146 -1.75 -2.18 14.46
CA LEU A 146 -0.60 -1.27 14.50
C LEU A 146 -0.95 0.07 13.83
N ALA A 147 -1.54 0.03 12.64
CA ALA A 147 -1.98 1.25 11.95
C ALA A 147 -3.01 2.03 12.76
N ALA A 148 -3.97 1.35 13.41
CA ALA A 148 -4.93 2.00 14.30
C ALA A 148 -4.24 2.73 15.48
N ARG A 149 -3.18 2.15 16.04
CA ARG A 149 -2.37 2.79 17.11
C ARG A 149 -1.64 4.05 16.62
N PHE A 150 -1.00 4.01 15.42
CA PHE A 150 -0.39 5.20 14.81
C PHE A 150 -1.41 6.31 14.57
N ILE A 151 -2.58 5.97 14.01
CA ILE A 151 -3.66 6.92 13.73
C ILE A 151 -4.20 7.52 15.04
N ALA A 152 -4.46 6.69 16.04
CA ALA A 152 -4.95 7.14 17.35
C ALA A 152 -3.93 8.06 18.04
N GLN A 153 -2.64 7.74 17.95
CA GLN A 153 -1.58 8.56 18.50
C GLN A 153 -1.47 9.91 17.78
N SER A 154 -1.57 9.94 16.44
CA SER A 154 -1.59 11.18 15.66
C SER A 154 -2.78 12.07 16.05
N ARG A 155 -3.97 11.50 16.14
CA ARG A 155 -5.19 12.22 16.55
C ARG A 155 -5.12 12.75 17.97
N ARG A 156 -4.51 12.00 18.90
CA ARG A 156 -4.32 12.44 20.29
C ARG A 156 -3.50 13.73 20.36
N TYR A 157 -2.59 13.95 19.43
CA TYR A 157 -1.80 15.17 19.34
C TYR A 157 -2.43 16.26 18.46
N GLY A 158 -3.65 16.05 17.98
CA GLY A 158 -4.38 17.05 17.20
C GLY A 158 -3.92 17.16 15.73
N VAL A 159 -3.22 16.15 15.19
CA VAL A 159 -2.85 16.14 13.78
C VAL A 159 -4.09 16.04 12.91
N GLU A 160 -4.21 16.91 11.93
CA GLU A 160 -5.26 16.82 10.93
C GLU A 160 -4.94 15.72 9.91
N LEU A 161 -5.89 14.79 9.74
CA LEU A 161 -5.74 13.61 8.90
C LEU A 161 -6.83 13.59 7.83
N LEU A 162 -6.44 13.75 6.55
CA LEU A 162 -7.31 13.61 5.39
C LEU A 162 -7.12 12.23 4.78
N SER A 163 -8.17 11.45 4.65
CA SER A 163 -8.16 10.16 3.97
C SER A 163 -9.10 10.18 2.77
N ALA A 164 -8.82 9.35 1.76
CA ALA A 164 -9.51 9.36 0.47
C ALA A 164 -9.36 10.70 -0.29
N VAL A 165 -8.29 11.44 -0.04
CA VAL A 165 -7.93 12.69 -0.71
C VAL A 165 -6.57 12.53 -1.38
N GLU A 166 -6.52 12.68 -2.69
CA GLU A 166 -5.30 12.54 -3.48
C GLU A 166 -4.63 13.89 -3.70
N VAL A 167 -3.32 13.96 -3.53
CA VAL A 167 -2.51 15.08 -4.03
C VAL A 167 -2.25 14.83 -5.51
N ARG A 168 -2.78 15.70 -6.38
CA ARG A 168 -2.65 15.59 -7.83
C ARG A 168 -1.43 16.27 -8.39
N GLN A 169 -1.00 17.34 -7.71
CA GLN A 169 0.14 18.16 -8.15
C GLN A 169 0.83 18.79 -6.95
N LEU A 170 2.14 18.90 -7.05
CA LEU A 170 3.01 19.67 -6.18
C LEU A 170 3.64 20.77 -7.04
N ALA A 171 3.44 22.01 -6.66
CA ALA A 171 4.03 23.18 -7.28
C ALA A 171 4.80 23.99 -6.25
N ILE A 172 5.78 24.77 -6.71
CA ILE A 172 6.59 25.65 -5.85
C ILE A 172 6.25 27.07 -6.23
N ASP A 173 5.96 27.87 -5.22
CA ASP A 173 5.74 29.30 -5.38
C ASP A 173 6.61 30.04 -4.35
N GLU A 174 7.66 30.70 -4.84
CA GLU A 174 8.68 31.39 -4.04
C GLU A 174 9.32 30.47 -2.97
N GLU A 175 8.88 30.57 -1.70
CA GLU A 175 9.41 29.78 -0.58
C GLU A 175 8.44 28.67 -0.12
N ASP A 176 7.18 28.70 -0.55
CA ASP A 176 6.12 27.79 -0.16
C ASP A 176 5.87 26.71 -1.23
N VAL A 177 5.35 25.57 -0.77
CA VAL A 177 4.93 24.46 -1.62
C VAL A 177 3.41 24.40 -1.65
N THR A 178 2.84 24.47 -2.85
CA THR A 178 1.40 24.37 -3.07
C THR A 178 1.03 22.95 -3.51
N LEU A 179 0.06 22.35 -2.83
CA LEU A 179 -0.50 21.03 -3.14
C LEU A 179 -1.92 21.19 -3.68
N SER A 180 -2.18 20.69 -4.89
CA SER A 180 -3.53 20.63 -5.46
C SER A 180 -4.17 19.28 -5.11
N LEU A 181 -5.32 19.31 -4.44
CA LEU A 181 -6.02 18.13 -3.96
C LEU A 181 -7.13 17.66 -4.91
N SER A 182 -7.48 16.37 -4.87
CA SER A 182 -8.61 15.80 -5.61
C SER A 182 -9.97 16.37 -5.18
N SER A 183 -10.07 16.95 -3.98
CA SER A 183 -11.23 17.69 -3.50
C SER A 183 -11.44 19.05 -4.18
N GLY A 184 -10.48 19.50 -5.00
CA GLY A 184 -10.44 20.83 -5.59
C GLY A 184 -9.83 21.92 -4.67
N GLN A 185 -9.46 21.56 -3.44
CA GLN A 185 -8.80 22.46 -2.50
C GLN A 185 -7.30 22.57 -2.84
N GLN A 186 -6.71 23.72 -2.55
CA GLN A 186 -5.27 23.93 -2.55
C GLN A 186 -4.77 24.11 -1.13
N LEU A 187 -3.61 23.52 -0.83
CA LEU A 187 -2.91 23.68 0.44
C LEU A 187 -1.55 24.29 0.17
N CYS A 188 -1.17 25.26 0.98
CA CYS A 188 0.18 25.83 1.01
C CYS A 188 0.90 25.31 2.27
N ALA A 189 2.17 24.94 2.14
CA ALA A 189 2.98 24.52 3.26
C ALA A 189 4.42 25.02 3.11
N ALA A 190 5.02 25.46 4.23
CA ALA A 190 6.42 25.89 4.26
C ALA A 190 7.41 24.71 4.14
N ALA A 191 6.97 23.51 4.49
CA ALA A 191 7.70 22.26 4.25
C ALA A 191 6.75 21.13 3.84
N VAL A 192 7.28 20.15 3.08
CA VAL A 192 6.53 18.98 2.64
C VAL A 192 7.36 17.72 2.89
N ILE A 193 6.71 16.66 3.40
CA ILE A 193 7.30 15.31 3.46
C ILE A 193 6.51 14.40 2.52
N VAL A 194 7.16 13.89 1.48
CA VAL A 194 6.61 12.87 0.59
C VAL A 194 6.83 11.49 1.22
N ALA A 195 5.75 10.85 1.66
CA ALA A 195 5.74 9.55 2.34
C ALA A 195 4.73 8.59 1.68
N THR A 196 4.54 8.73 0.36
CA THR A 196 3.53 8.01 -0.43
C THR A 196 3.82 6.53 -0.64
N GLY A 197 5.02 6.08 -0.27
CA GLY A 197 5.44 4.69 -0.36
C GLY A 197 5.56 4.19 -1.80
N SER A 198 5.50 2.87 -1.93
CA SER A 198 5.53 2.16 -3.22
C SER A 198 4.46 1.06 -3.23
N SER A 199 4.14 0.56 -4.41
CA SER A 199 3.18 -0.52 -4.60
C SER A 199 3.87 -1.71 -5.24
N TYR A 200 3.62 -2.91 -4.75
CA TYR A 200 4.11 -4.13 -5.41
C TYR A 200 3.46 -4.28 -6.77
N ARG A 201 4.28 -4.63 -7.77
CA ARG A 201 3.76 -5.07 -9.05
C ARG A 201 3.04 -6.38 -8.87
N ARG A 202 1.85 -6.45 -9.45
CA ARG A 202 1.01 -7.64 -9.41
C ARG A 202 1.15 -8.42 -10.70
N LEU A 203 0.84 -9.72 -10.64
CA LEU A 203 0.76 -10.57 -11.83
C LEU A 203 -0.39 -10.14 -12.76
N GLY A 204 -1.41 -9.46 -12.19
CA GLY A 204 -2.59 -9.03 -12.93
C GLY A 204 -3.56 -10.17 -13.26
N LEU A 205 -3.46 -11.28 -12.53
CA LEU A 205 -4.27 -12.46 -12.76
C LEU A 205 -5.60 -12.41 -11.99
N PRO A 206 -6.67 -12.98 -12.55
CA PRO A 206 -7.93 -13.13 -11.82
C PRO A 206 -7.72 -13.89 -10.52
N GLY A 207 -8.31 -13.39 -9.42
CA GLY A 207 -8.22 -14.01 -8.10
C GLY A 207 -6.96 -13.65 -7.30
N GLU A 208 -5.98 -12.95 -7.87
CA GLU A 208 -4.76 -12.57 -7.15
C GLU A 208 -5.04 -11.67 -5.94
N GLU A 209 -6.00 -10.75 -6.07
CA GLU A 209 -6.34 -9.83 -4.98
C GLU A 209 -6.98 -10.56 -3.79
N GLU A 210 -7.89 -11.50 -4.04
CA GLU A 210 -8.53 -12.34 -3.03
C GLU A 210 -7.55 -13.30 -2.34
N LEU A 211 -6.51 -13.72 -3.06
CA LEU A 211 -5.46 -14.60 -2.56
C LEU A 211 -4.31 -13.84 -1.88
N THR A 212 -4.27 -12.51 -1.96
CA THR A 212 -3.27 -11.69 -1.27
C THR A 212 -3.41 -11.86 0.25
N GLY A 213 -2.34 -12.33 0.91
CA GLY A 213 -2.36 -12.73 2.32
C GLY A 213 -2.96 -14.13 2.59
N ALA A 214 -3.56 -14.76 1.58
CA ALA A 214 -4.17 -16.09 1.67
C ALA A 214 -3.45 -17.13 0.77
N GLY A 215 -2.14 -16.94 0.60
CA GLY A 215 -1.26 -17.80 -0.18
C GLY A 215 -0.56 -17.09 -1.35
N VAL A 216 -0.89 -15.83 -1.63
CA VAL A 216 -0.09 -14.95 -2.50
C VAL A 216 0.46 -13.81 -1.65
N HIS A 217 1.78 -13.66 -1.63
CA HIS A 217 2.52 -12.77 -0.74
C HIS A 217 3.54 -11.93 -1.51
N TYR A 218 3.97 -10.81 -0.90
CA TYR A 218 4.93 -9.86 -1.48
C TYR A 218 6.08 -9.52 -0.52
N CYS A 219 6.12 -10.15 0.67
CA CYS A 219 7.15 -9.93 1.69
C CYS A 219 7.52 -11.28 2.32
N ALA A 220 8.69 -11.85 2.01
CA ALA A 220 9.12 -13.12 2.59
C ALA A 220 9.42 -13.00 4.08
N THR A 221 10.05 -11.91 4.51
CA THR A 221 10.36 -11.67 5.93
C THR A 221 9.11 -11.50 6.80
N CYS A 222 7.99 -11.06 6.18
CA CYS A 222 6.72 -10.90 6.89
C CYS A 222 5.93 -12.22 6.94
N ASP A 223 5.88 -12.94 5.82
CA ASP A 223 4.93 -14.04 5.63
C ASP A 223 5.62 -15.42 5.58
N GLY A 224 6.91 -15.48 5.27
CA GLY A 224 7.67 -16.73 5.17
C GLY A 224 7.61 -17.61 6.42
N PRO A 225 7.78 -17.07 7.64
CA PRO A 225 7.71 -17.84 8.88
C PRO A 225 6.41 -18.64 9.08
N PHE A 226 5.28 -18.20 8.50
CA PHE A 226 4.00 -18.93 8.57
C PHE A 226 3.98 -20.24 7.77
N TYR A 227 4.98 -20.44 6.92
CA TYR A 227 5.12 -21.63 6.06
C TYR A 227 6.19 -22.59 6.53
N HIS A 228 6.59 -22.51 7.81
CA HIS A 228 7.57 -23.43 8.39
C HIS A 228 7.10 -24.90 8.26
N GLY A 229 7.94 -25.73 7.62
CA GLY A 229 7.64 -27.13 7.31
C GLY A 229 6.77 -27.31 6.05
N ALA A 230 6.65 -26.28 5.21
CA ALA A 230 5.98 -26.42 3.92
C ALA A 230 6.75 -27.33 2.97
N GLU A 231 6.05 -28.15 2.18
CA GLU A 231 6.69 -29.00 1.18
C GLU A 231 7.32 -28.17 0.05
N GLU A 232 6.59 -27.18 -0.45
CA GLU A 232 7.06 -26.31 -1.54
C GLU A 232 6.54 -24.88 -1.41
N LEU A 233 7.42 -23.91 -1.65
CA LEU A 233 7.08 -22.50 -1.86
C LEU A 233 7.43 -22.08 -3.30
N LEU A 234 6.64 -21.18 -3.87
CA LEU A 234 6.86 -20.61 -5.20
C LEU A 234 7.36 -19.18 -5.06
N VAL A 235 8.44 -18.84 -5.77
CA VAL A 235 8.95 -17.47 -5.93
C VAL A 235 8.78 -17.05 -7.38
N VAL A 236 8.11 -15.95 -7.63
CA VAL A 236 7.90 -15.39 -8.97
C VAL A 236 8.75 -14.13 -9.12
N GLY A 237 9.79 -14.24 -9.96
CA GLY A 237 10.76 -13.18 -10.25
C GLY A 237 12.21 -13.62 -10.01
N GLY A 238 13.03 -13.54 -11.05
CA GLY A 238 14.44 -13.97 -11.06
C GLY A 238 15.44 -12.81 -10.94
N GLY A 239 15.05 -11.67 -10.39
CA GLY A 239 15.92 -10.56 -10.04
C GLY A 239 16.60 -10.74 -8.67
N ASN A 240 17.47 -9.79 -8.28
CA ASN A 240 18.16 -9.84 -6.97
C ASN A 240 17.18 -10.07 -5.82
N SER A 241 16.12 -9.26 -5.73
CA SER A 241 15.12 -9.40 -4.66
C SER A 241 14.49 -10.78 -4.63
N GLY A 242 14.06 -11.31 -5.79
CA GLY A 242 13.43 -12.63 -5.86
C GLY A 242 14.35 -13.76 -5.38
N LEU A 243 15.63 -13.73 -5.78
CA LEU A 243 16.58 -14.78 -5.39
C LEU A 243 17.09 -14.63 -3.95
N GLU A 244 17.25 -13.41 -3.44
CA GLU A 244 17.60 -13.16 -2.03
C GLU A 244 16.46 -13.65 -1.11
N GLU A 245 15.22 -13.35 -1.47
CA GLU A 245 14.06 -13.80 -0.72
C GLU A 245 13.81 -15.31 -0.89
N ALA A 246 14.16 -15.91 -2.04
CA ALA A 246 14.15 -17.36 -2.20
C ALA A 246 15.12 -18.05 -1.25
N LEU A 247 16.35 -17.53 -1.10
CA LEU A 247 17.33 -18.01 -0.11
C LEU A 247 16.80 -17.87 1.32
N PHE A 248 16.07 -16.80 1.63
CA PHE A 248 15.44 -16.64 2.93
C PHE A 248 14.31 -17.66 3.14
N LEU A 249 13.45 -17.85 2.12
CA LEU A 249 12.31 -18.77 2.17
C LEU A 249 12.70 -20.26 2.28
N SER A 250 13.90 -20.66 1.82
CA SER A 250 14.39 -22.03 1.95
C SER A 250 14.55 -22.50 3.41
N GLN A 251 14.56 -21.57 4.38
CA GLN A 251 14.56 -21.90 5.81
C GLN A 251 13.21 -22.43 6.29
N PHE A 252 12.15 -22.27 5.53
CA PHE A 252 10.77 -22.59 5.92
C PHE A 252 10.14 -23.70 5.09
N ALA A 253 10.75 -24.10 3.98
CA ALA A 253 10.20 -25.14 3.10
C ALA A 253 11.28 -26.13 2.63
N ASP A 254 10.85 -27.35 2.32
CA ASP A 254 11.74 -28.38 1.78
C ASP A 254 12.21 -28.06 0.37
N ARG A 255 11.40 -27.33 -0.39
CA ARG A 255 11.69 -26.91 -1.76
C ARG A 255 11.23 -25.47 -2.02
N VAL A 256 12.02 -24.76 -2.82
CA VAL A 256 11.65 -23.43 -3.33
C VAL A 256 11.75 -23.44 -4.84
N ARG A 257 10.62 -23.25 -5.51
CA ARG A 257 10.52 -23.14 -6.96
C ARG A 257 10.61 -21.68 -7.35
N ILE A 258 11.53 -21.35 -8.26
CA ILE A 258 11.74 -19.99 -8.78
C ILE A 258 11.27 -19.95 -10.23
N VAL A 259 10.42 -18.98 -10.55
CA VAL A 259 9.89 -18.77 -11.90
C VAL A 259 10.29 -17.39 -12.42
N GLU A 260 10.91 -17.35 -13.56
CA GLU A 260 11.31 -16.13 -14.27
C GLU A 260 10.77 -16.16 -15.71
N HIS A 261 10.08 -15.08 -16.11
CA HIS A 261 9.50 -14.96 -17.46
C HIS A 261 10.55 -14.78 -18.56
N SER A 262 11.72 -14.23 -18.23
CA SER A 262 12.81 -14.03 -19.16
C SER A 262 13.60 -15.33 -19.37
N SER A 263 14.41 -15.37 -20.43
CA SER A 263 15.26 -16.52 -20.76
C SER A 263 16.42 -16.76 -19.79
N ALA A 264 16.71 -15.81 -18.90
CA ALA A 264 17.76 -15.90 -17.90
C ALA A 264 17.39 -15.14 -16.63
N LEU A 265 17.95 -15.56 -15.51
CA LEU A 265 17.88 -14.84 -14.25
C LEU A 265 18.60 -13.48 -14.38
N LYS A 266 18.03 -12.45 -13.78
CA LYS A 266 18.55 -11.06 -13.81
C LYS A 266 19.31 -10.67 -12.55
N ALA A 267 19.38 -11.56 -11.56
CA ALA A 267 20.14 -11.36 -10.35
C ALA A 267 21.65 -11.34 -10.61
N SER A 268 22.41 -10.84 -9.64
CA SER A 268 23.87 -10.84 -9.69
C SER A 268 24.43 -12.28 -9.79
N PRO A 269 25.58 -12.50 -10.46
CA PRO A 269 26.16 -13.83 -10.59
C PRO A 269 26.40 -14.52 -9.25
N LEU A 270 26.74 -13.75 -8.20
CA LEU A 270 26.98 -14.28 -6.85
C LEU A 270 25.72 -14.93 -6.26
N ILE A 271 24.57 -14.29 -6.42
CA ILE A 271 23.29 -14.81 -5.90
C ILE A 271 22.83 -16.01 -6.74
N GLN A 272 22.98 -15.92 -8.07
CA GLN A 272 22.67 -17.05 -8.97
C GLN A 272 23.50 -18.30 -8.61
N HIS A 273 24.79 -18.11 -8.31
CA HIS A 273 25.68 -19.21 -7.90
C HIS A 273 25.20 -19.86 -6.60
N LYS A 274 24.84 -19.07 -5.59
CA LYS A 274 24.26 -19.60 -4.34
C LYS A 274 23.01 -20.45 -4.59
N ILE A 275 22.11 -19.98 -5.45
CA ILE A 275 20.89 -20.76 -5.80
C ILE A 275 21.28 -22.09 -6.47
N ALA A 276 22.27 -22.08 -7.39
CA ALA A 276 22.68 -23.28 -8.13
C ALA A 276 23.40 -24.33 -7.26
N GLU A 277 24.03 -23.92 -6.15
CA GLU A 277 24.72 -24.83 -5.24
C GLU A 277 23.77 -25.62 -4.30
N HIS A 278 22.52 -25.20 -4.20
CA HIS A 278 21.56 -25.73 -3.27
C HIS A 278 20.45 -26.56 -3.98
N PRO A 279 20.33 -27.87 -3.70
CA PRO A 279 19.42 -28.78 -4.41
C PRO A 279 17.92 -28.54 -4.12
N GLU A 280 17.59 -27.81 -3.07
CA GLU A 280 16.22 -27.42 -2.73
C GLU A 280 15.62 -26.40 -3.72
N PHE A 281 16.44 -25.72 -4.51
CA PHE A 281 15.94 -24.78 -5.51
C PHE A 281 15.70 -25.43 -6.87
N THR A 282 14.55 -25.10 -7.47
CA THR A 282 14.25 -25.44 -8.86
C THR A 282 13.96 -24.15 -9.62
N VAL A 283 14.68 -23.91 -10.72
CA VAL A 283 14.55 -22.67 -11.52
C VAL A 283 13.88 -22.97 -12.86
N HIS A 284 12.82 -22.23 -13.17
CA HIS A 284 12.13 -22.23 -14.45
C HIS A 284 12.25 -20.85 -15.09
N THR A 285 13.07 -20.73 -16.12
CA THR A 285 13.16 -19.53 -16.98
C THR A 285 12.19 -19.66 -18.15
N ASN A 286 11.99 -18.60 -18.92
CA ASN A 286 10.97 -18.53 -20.00
C ASN A 286 9.58 -18.96 -19.54
N THR A 287 9.24 -18.78 -18.28
CA THR A 287 8.03 -19.33 -17.70
C THR A 287 7.15 -18.22 -17.13
N GLU A 288 5.93 -18.14 -17.57
CA GLU A 288 4.95 -17.12 -17.17
C GLU A 288 3.83 -17.75 -16.34
N ILE A 289 3.50 -17.16 -15.20
CA ILE A 289 2.32 -17.57 -14.43
C ILE A 289 1.07 -17.10 -15.17
N THR A 290 0.14 -18.00 -15.43
CA THR A 290 -1.06 -17.73 -16.23
C THR A 290 -2.36 -17.86 -15.45
N ALA A 291 -2.37 -18.60 -14.34
CA ALA A 291 -3.56 -18.70 -13.49
C ALA A 291 -3.21 -19.03 -12.03
N LEU A 292 -4.06 -18.55 -11.13
CA LEU A 292 -4.07 -18.84 -9.71
C LEU A 292 -5.43 -19.46 -9.37
N THR A 293 -5.43 -20.64 -8.77
CA THR A 293 -6.66 -21.34 -8.39
C THR A 293 -6.80 -21.37 -6.88
N ALA A 294 -7.94 -20.91 -6.38
CA ALA A 294 -8.28 -20.94 -4.97
C ALA A 294 -9.08 -22.17 -4.59
N LYS A 295 -8.84 -22.72 -3.38
CA LYS A 295 -9.70 -23.71 -2.74
C LYS A 295 -9.90 -23.33 -1.28
N ALA A 296 -11.13 -23.24 -0.84
CA ALA A 296 -11.50 -22.79 0.51
C ALA A 296 -10.88 -21.42 0.90
N GLY A 297 -10.80 -20.50 -0.06
CA GLY A 297 -10.28 -19.14 0.16
C GLY A 297 -8.75 -19.02 0.25
N ARG A 298 -8.00 -20.10 -0.05
CA ARG A 298 -6.54 -20.12 -0.04
C ARG A 298 -6.00 -20.56 -1.40
N LEU A 299 -4.75 -20.18 -1.71
CA LEU A 299 -4.06 -20.66 -2.90
C LEU A 299 -4.02 -22.19 -2.87
N HIS A 300 -4.43 -22.80 -3.98
CA HIS A 300 -4.43 -24.25 -4.13
C HIS A 300 -3.55 -24.72 -5.27
N GLU A 301 -3.56 -23.99 -6.39
CA GLU A 301 -2.84 -24.40 -7.57
C GLU A 301 -2.39 -23.17 -8.38
N VAL A 302 -1.22 -23.26 -8.96
CA VAL A 302 -0.64 -22.25 -9.84
C VAL A 302 -0.40 -22.90 -11.20
N THR A 303 -0.94 -22.30 -12.25
CA THR A 303 -0.66 -22.71 -13.64
C THR A 303 0.34 -21.73 -14.25
N ALA A 304 1.34 -22.28 -14.91
CA ALA A 304 2.33 -21.52 -15.68
C ALA A 304 2.42 -22.05 -17.10
N ARG A 305 3.00 -21.25 -17.98
CA ARG A 305 3.27 -21.63 -19.38
C ARG A 305 4.75 -21.41 -19.67
N ASP A 306 5.39 -22.43 -20.21
CA ASP A 306 6.69 -22.27 -20.83
C ASP A 306 6.52 -21.53 -22.17
N ALA A 307 7.17 -20.38 -22.30
CA ALA A 307 7.04 -19.51 -23.47
C ALA A 307 7.77 -20.06 -24.73
N VAL A 308 8.68 -21.02 -24.56
CA VAL A 308 9.42 -21.65 -25.68
C VAL A 308 8.68 -22.84 -26.24
N THR A 309 8.20 -23.73 -25.37
CA THR A 309 7.51 -24.97 -25.74
C THR A 309 6.03 -24.83 -25.85
N GLY A 310 5.43 -23.83 -25.20
CA GLY A 310 3.98 -23.66 -25.04
C GLY A 310 3.37 -24.62 -24.02
N GLU A 311 4.17 -25.45 -23.33
CA GLU A 311 3.72 -26.43 -22.35
C GLU A 311 3.09 -25.74 -21.16
N LEU A 312 1.97 -26.27 -20.66
CA LEU A 312 1.34 -25.84 -19.41
C LEU A 312 1.89 -26.67 -18.24
N LEU A 313 2.42 -25.96 -17.27
CA LEU A 313 2.94 -26.50 -16.03
C LEU A 313 1.97 -26.19 -14.91
N THR A 314 1.74 -27.15 -14.02
CA THR A 314 0.82 -26.99 -12.88
C THR A 314 1.51 -27.41 -11.60
N TRP A 315 1.47 -26.52 -10.59
CA TRP A 315 2.08 -26.74 -9.29
C TRP A 315 1.10 -26.46 -8.15
N ARG A 316 1.35 -27.05 -6.99
CA ARG A 316 0.53 -26.85 -5.78
C ARG A 316 1.40 -26.40 -4.61
N PRO A 317 2.02 -25.22 -4.71
CA PRO A 317 2.83 -24.70 -3.63
C PRO A 317 1.95 -24.31 -2.45
N SER A 318 2.51 -24.36 -1.23
CA SER A 318 1.84 -23.88 -0.03
C SER A 318 1.57 -22.36 -0.11
N ALA A 319 2.46 -21.61 -0.79
CA ALA A 319 2.30 -20.19 -1.09
C ALA A 319 3.13 -19.78 -2.32
N ALA A 320 2.73 -18.67 -2.94
CA ALA A 320 3.47 -17.96 -3.97
C ALA A 320 3.92 -16.58 -3.46
N PHE A 321 5.20 -16.29 -3.58
CA PHE A 321 5.83 -15.02 -3.24
C PHE A 321 6.22 -14.28 -4.52
N VAL A 322 5.70 -13.07 -4.73
CA VAL A 322 5.79 -12.35 -5.99
C VAL A 322 6.77 -11.19 -5.89
N TYR A 323 7.87 -11.26 -6.64
CA TYR A 323 8.98 -10.28 -6.67
C TYR A 323 9.29 -9.80 -8.09
N ILE A 324 8.28 -9.30 -8.77
CA ILE A 324 8.38 -8.78 -10.15
C ILE A 324 8.60 -7.26 -10.19
N GLY A 325 8.96 -6.67 -9.06
CA GLY A 325 9.28 -5.26 -8.89
C GLY A 325 8.28 -4.49 -8.05
N MET A 326 8.62 -3.23 -7.82
CA MET A 326 7.80 -2.25 -7.10
C MET A 326 7.71 -0.97 -7.92
N ASP A 327 6.55 -0.34 -7.88
CA ASP A 327 6.33 0.97 -8.49
C ASP A 327 6.19 2.02 -7.37
N PRO A 328 7.05 3.06 -7.32
CA PRO A 328 6.91 4.13 -6.36
C PRO A 328 5.67 4.97 -6.68
N ASN A 329 4.99 5.43 -5.64
CA ASN A 329 3.80 6.27 -5.79
C ASN A 329 4.20 7.74 -6.03
N THR A 330 4.83 8.01 -7.17
CA THR A 330 5.45 9.31 -7.54
C THR A 330 4.86 9.94 -8.81
N GLY A 331 3.80 9.37 -9.36
CA GLY A 331 3.23 9.84 -10.64
C GLY A 331 2.92 11.35 -10.68
N PHE A 332 2.50 11.94 -9.56
CA PHE A 332 2.22 13.37 -9.42
C PHE A 332 3.48 14.26 -9.26
N LEU A 333 4.67 13.65 -9.12
CA LEU A 333 5.95 14.31 -8.87
C LEU A 333 6.88 14.36 -10.08
N GLN A 334 6.52 13.71 -11.20
CA GLN A 334 7.43 13.48 -12.34
C GLN A 334 8.02 14.76 -12.95
N GLN A 335 7.34 15.90 -12.82
CA GLN A 335 7.80 17.20 -13.33
C GLN A 335 8.42 18.09 -12.24
N SER A 336 8.36 17.67 -10.98
CA SER A 336 8.73 18.51 -9.85
C SER A 336 10.02 18.04 -9.17
N LEU A 337 10.19 16.74 -8.93
CA LEU A 337 11.32 16.19 -8.17
C LEU A 337 12.26 15.37 -9.04
N ARG A 338 13.54 15.29 -8.63
CA ARG A 338 14.48 14.35 -9.23
C ARG A 338 14.13 12.92 -8.79
N LEU A 339 13.83 12.07 -9.77
CA LEU A 339 13.58 10.66 -9.61
C LEU A 339 14.75 9.85 -10.18
N ASP A 340 14.93 8.63 -9.69
CA ASP A 340 15.85 7.67 -10.30
C ASP A 340 15.23 7.01 -11.55
N GLN A 341 15.97 6.11 -12.19
CA GLN A 341 15.53 5.42 -13.41
C GLN A 341 14.30 4.52 -13.20
N TRP A 342 13.96 4.18 -11.96
CA TRP A 342 12.79 3.38 -11.59
C TRP A 342 11.64 4.23 -11.04
N GLY A 343 11.82 5.55 -10.96
CA GLY A 343 10.81 6.49 -10.51
C GLY A 343 10.82 6.77 -9.00
N PHE A 344 11.78 6.24 -8.23
CA PHE A 344 11.92 6.56 -6.80
C PHE A 344 12.50 7.94 -6.57
N VAL A 345 12.06 8.63 -5.51
CA VAL A 345 12.56 9.97 -5.15
C VAL A 345 14.01 9.89 -4.70
N VAL A 346 14.87 10.63 -5.37
CA VAL A 346 16.29 10.76 -4.98
C VAL A 346 16.41 11.78 -3.86
N THR A 347 17.05 11.38 -2.74
CA THR A 347 17.33 12.24 -1.59
C THR A 347 18.81 12.23 -1.25
N ASP A 348 19.23 13.22 -0.48
CA ASP A 348 20.51 13.20 0.23
C ASP A 348 20.41 12.43 1.56
N ASP A 349 21.51 12.44 2.35
CA ASP A 349 21.59 11.76 3.65
C ASP A 349 20.68 12.39 4.71
N MET A 350 20.20 13.63 4.48
CA MET A 350 19.25 14.34 5.32
C MET A 350 17.80 14.14 4.87
N LEU A 351 17.57 13.23 3.92
CA LEU A 351 16.28 12.95 3.31
C LEU A 351 15.68 14.14 2.54
N ALA A 352 16.50 15.17 2.24
CA ALA A 352 16.09 16.30 1.41
C ALA A 352 16.08 15.90 -0.07
N THR A 353 15.06 16.38 -0.79
CA THR A 353 14.92 16.17 -2.24
C THR A 353 15.67 17.23 -3.04
N SER A 354 15.49 17.23 -4.36
CA SER A 354 16.03 18.27 -5.24
C SER A 354 15.41 19.66 -5.02
N ILE A 355 14.32 19.72 -4.26
CA ILE A 355 13.59 20.96 -3.96
C ILE A 355 13.80 21.35 -2.48
N PRO A 356 14.28 22.58 -2.20
CA PRO A 356 14.40 23.07 -0.84
C PRO A 356 13.03 23.08 -0.12
N GLY A 357 12.98 22.50 1.09
CA GLY A 357 11.75 22.41 1.88
C GLY A 357 10.92 21.15 1.59
N VAL A 358 11.29 20.37 0.58
CA VAL A 358 10.64 19.09 0.28
C VAL A 358 11.57 17.93 0.66
N TYR A 359 11.06 17.04 1.48
CA TYR A 359 11.74 15.83 1.98
C TYR A 359 11.00 14.58 1.49
N ALA A 360 11.67 13.42 1.50
CA ALA A 360 11.00 12.16 1.22
C ALA A 360 11.41 11.10 2.25
N ALA A 361 10.47 10.21 2.63
CA ALA A 361 10.69 9.18 3.64
C ALA A 361 9.93 7.88 3.32
N GLY A 362 10.52 6.76 3.71
CA GLY A 362 9.96 5.43 3.50
C GLY A 362 10.13 4.93 2.06
N ASP A 363 9.27 4.04 1.66
CA ASP A 363 9.43 3.22 0.46
C ASP A 363 9.34 3.99 -0.88
N VAL A 364 8.92 5.24 -0.85
CA VAL A 364 8.93 6.14 -2.02
C VAL A 364 10.34 6.54 -2.42
N ARG A 365 11.31 6.40 -1.53
CA ARG A 365 12.68 6.89 -1.67
C ARG A 365 13.60 5.86 -2.36
N ALA A 366 14.49 6.33 -3.22
CA ALA A 366 15.61 5.56 -3.72
C ALA A 366 16.51 5.12 -2.54
N GLY A 367 16.93 3.85 -2.56
CA GLY A 367 17.78 3.28 -1.50
C GLY A 367 17.06 2.98 -0.16
N SER A 368 15.73 3.13 -0.08
CA SER A 368 14.97 2.67 1.10
C SER A 368 15.04 1.14 1.22
N THR A 369 15.15 0.64 2.47
CA THR A 369 15.19 -0.80 2.77
C THR A 369 13.86 -1.51 2.61
N LYS A 370 12.76 -0.77 2.35
CA LYS A 370 11.40 -1.30 2.22
C LYS A 370 10.94 -2.09 3.46
N GLN A 371 11.33 -1.62 4.64
CA GLN A 371 10.96 -2.19 5.94
C GLN A 371 10.20 -1.18 6.80
N LEU A 372 9.23 -1.67 7.58
CA LEU A 372 8.36 -0.84 8.43
C LEU A 372 9.19 0.01 9.43
N GLY A 373 10.13 -0.62 10.14
CA GLY A 373 10.96 0.08 11.13
C GLY A 373 11.82 1.18 10.50
N SER A 374 12.35 0.92 9.30
CA SER A 374 13.09 1.92 8.53
C SER A 374 12.18 3.08 8.11
N ALA A 375 11.00 2.79 7.59
CA ALA A 375 10.03 3.81 7.19
C ALA A 375 9.65 4.74 8.36
N VAL A 376 9.43 4.17 9.56
CA VAL A 376 9.18 4.94 10.79
C VAL A 376 10.37 5.84 11.12
N GLY A 377 11.59 5.30 11.13
CA GLY A 377 12.81 6.05 11.41
C GLY A 377 13.07 7.17 10.39
N GLU A 378 12.87 6.89 9.10
CA GLU A 378 13.01 7.88 8.04
C GLU A 378 11.96 9.00 8.16
N GLY A 379 10.70 8.69 8.50
CA GLY A 379 9.68 9.70 8.74
C GLY A 379 10.04 10.67 9.85
N ILE A 380 10.56 10.15 10.97
CA ILE A 380 11.05 10.95 12.08
C ILE A 380 12.26 11.80 11.66
N THR A 381 13.22 11.22 10.94
CA THR A 381 14.43 11.90 10.47
C THR A 381 14.08 13.05 9.52
N ALA A 382 13.21 12.80 8.54
CA ALA A 382 12.76 13.82 7.60
C ALA A 382 12.09 15.01 8.33
N LEU A 383 11.28 14.72 9.35
CA LEU A 383 10.68 15.78 10.15
C LEU A 383 11.72 16.59 10.91
N ILE A 384 12.71 15.96 11.55
CA ILE A 384 13.75 16.67 12.28
C ILE A 384 14.46 17.68 11.36
N HIS A 385 14.76 17.30 10.13
CA HIS A 385 15.39 18.19 9.16
C HIS A 385 14.43 19.26 8.62
N ALA A 386 13.16 18.92 8.37
CA ALA A 386 12.13 19.88 8.02
C ALA A 386 11.96 20.96 9.11
N ARG A 387 11.92 20.55 10.41
CA ARG A 387 11.86 21.47 11.54
C ARG A 387 13.04 22.44 11.58
N GLN A 388 14.27 21.95 11.36
CA GLN A 388 15.44 22.81 11.34
C GLN A 388 15.35 23.90 10.25
N ARG A 389 14.76 23.57 9.11
CA ARG A 389 14.48 24.54 8.06
C ARG A 389 13.42 25.55 8.48
N LEU A 390 12.27 25.08 8.99
CA LEU A 390 11.19 25.94 9.48
C LEU A 390 11.67 26.96 10.51
N GLN A 391 12.55 26.54 11.43
CA GLN A 391 13.15 27.42 12.43
C GLN A 391 14.07 28.49 11.80
N ARG A 392 14.84 28.15 10.77
CA ARG A 392 15.73 29.09 10.08
C ARG A 392 14.99 30.11 9.23
N SER A 393 13.86 29.73 8.62
CA SER A 393 13.03 30.64 7.81
C SER A 393 12.12 31.55 8.65
N GLY A 394 12.12 31.39 9.99
CA GLY A 394 11.27 32.20 10.87
C GLY A 394 9.76 31.92 10.73
N VAL A 395 9.40 30.85 10.00
CA VAL A 395 8.01 30.49 9.70
C VAL A 395 7.32 29.78 10.89
N THR A 396 8.04 29.38 11.92
CA THR A 396 7.41 28.77 13.09
C THR A 396 6.44 29.76 13.71
N ARG A 397 5.17 29.65 13.31
CA ARG A 397 4.08 30.37 13.98
C ARG A 397 3.97 29.73 15.36
N THR A 398 4.56 30.36 16.35
CA THR A 398 4.50 29.95 17.76
C THR A 398 3.03 29.82 18.13
N LEU A 399 2.49 28.60 18.12
CA LEU A 399 1.25 28.35 18.82
C LEU A 399 1.56 28.63 20.29
N GLY A 400 0.95 29.69 20.86
CA GLY A 400 1.02 29.99 22.27
C GLY A 400 0.58 28.76 23.04
N ILE A 401 1.54 28.08 23.65
CA ILE A 401 1.28 27.09 24.68
C ILE A 401 0.80 27.92 25.87
N ASN A 402 -0.51 28.11 25.97
CA ASN A 402 -1.12 28.47 27.22
C ASN A 402 -0.98 27.25 28.14
N ALA A 403 -0.12 27.42 29.15
CA ALA A 403 0.18 26.48 30.21
C ALA A 403 -1.07 26.14 31.04
#